data_b741ac231fc871e40fe3489e138c472b
#
_entry.id   b741ac231fc871e40fe3489e138c472b
#
_cell.length_a   1.000
_cell.length_b   1.000
_cell.length_c   1.000
_cell.angle_alpha   90.00
_cell.angle_beta   90.00
_cell.angle_gamma   90.00
#
_symmetry.space_group_name_H-M   'P 1'
#
loop_
_entity.id
_entity.type
_entity.pdbx_description
1 polymer ?
#
loop_
_entity_poly.entity_id
_entity_poly.type
_entity_poly.pdbx_seq_one_letter_code
_entity_poly.pdbx_strand_id
1 'polypeptide(L)'
;MAEVQVPRLPLEVARDQAVALFSRAGAMLLQAMIDRFGSEETYKIVYPYFKQMGKDIAALAPQIGITGNDALALSAITHVMEEQVIGVVGKPEEVDPDRVVKRVTSCSLQNYPMDVCNLFQPICDGIAEVINPGYKWYITKAIPKGDPICEFIWEKK
;
A
#
# COMPACT_ATOMS: atom_id res chain seq x y z
N MET A 1 -23.43 41.06 -9.18
CA MET A 1 -22.45 40.07 -9.66
C MET A 1 -23.16 38.73 -9.58
N ALA A 2 -23.18 37.93 -10.67
CA ALA A 2 -23.80 36.62 -10.65
C ALA A 2 -22.84 35.65 -9.87
N GLU A 3 -23.39 34.95 -8.90
CA GLU A 3 -22.65 33.94 -8.13
C GLU A 3 -22.41 32.73 -9.03
N VAL A 4 -21.14 32.31 -9.13
CA VAL A 4 -20.77 31.13 -9.91
C VAL A 4 -21.16 29.88 -9.11
N GLN A 5 -22.17 29.15 -9.58
CA GLN A 5 -22.53 27.87 -8.99
C GLN A 5 -21.49 26.80 -9.39
N VAL A 6 -20.72 26.32 -8.42
CA VAL A 6 -19.75 25.24 -8.61
C VAL A 6 -20.46 23.90 -8.33
N PRO A 7 -20.59 23.01 -9.33
CA PRO A 7 -21.17 21.69 -9.11
C PRO A 7 -20.32 20.88 -8.14
N ARG A 8 -20.96 20.09 -7.27
CA ARG A 8 -20.29 19.21 -6.31
C ARG A 8 -20.34 17.77 -6.84
N LEU A 9 -19.20 17.08 -6.78
CA LEU A 9 -19.16 15.65 -7.04
C LEU A 9 -19.81 14.88 -5.87
N PRO A 10 -20.50 13.75 -6.13
CA PRO A 10 -20.83 12.79 -5.09
C PRO A 10 -19.59 12.38 -4.30
N LEU A 11 -19.74 12.16 -2.98
CA LEU A 11 -18.58 11.91 -2.09
C LEU A 11 -17.74 10.71 -2.53
N GLU A 12 -18.38 9.62 -2.94
CA GLU A 12 -17.72 8.42 -3.46
C GLU A 12 -16.89 8.71 -4.72
N VAL A 13 -17.45 9.48 -5.67
CA VAL A 13 -16.74 9.88 -6.89
C VAL A 13 -15.55 10.79 -6.54
N ALA A 14 -15.74 11.73 -5.63
CA ALA A 14 -14.67 12.63 -5.18
C ALA A 14 -13.55 11.85 -4.50
N ARG A 15 -13.88 10.86 -3.65
CA ARG A 15 -12.91 9.96 -3.00
C ARG A 15 -12.12 9.17 -4.04
N ASP A 16 -12.80 8.51 -4.96
CA ASP A 16 -12.14 7.65 -5.95
C ASP A 16 -11.22 8.46 -6.87
N GLN A 17 -11.64 9.67 -7.25
CA GLN A 17 -10.77 10.60 -8.01
C GLN A 17 -9.58 11.08 -7.17
N ALA A 18 -9.77 11.37 -5.89
CA ALA A 18 -8.68 11.76 -5.01
C ALA A 18 -7.65 10.62 -4.86
N VAL A 19 -8.11 9.39 -4.60
CA VAL A 19 -7.26 8.19 -4.52
C VAL A 19 -6.44 8.02 -5.80
N ALA A 20 -7.10 8.06 -6.97
CA ALA A 20 -6.43 7.90 -8.25
C ALA A 20 -5.38 9.01 -8.50
N LEU A 21 -5.73 10.26 -8.17
CA LEU A 21 -4.85 11.42 -8.39
C LEU A 21 -3.63 11.38 -7.46
N PHE A 22 -3.83 11.12 -6.16
CA PHE A 22 -2.73 11.03 -5.18
C PHE A 22 -1.80 9.86 -5.47
N SER A 23 -2.34 8.67 -5.78
CA SER A 23 -1.54 7.50 -6.12
C SER A 23 -0.70 7.75 -7.37
N ARG A 24 -1.29 8.38 -8.41
CA ARG A 24 -0.58 8.73 -9.64
C ARG A 24 0.50 9.77 -9.39
N ALA A 25 0.18 10.86 -8.67
CA ALA A 25 1.14 11.91 -8.37
C ALA A 25 2.31 11.39 -7.54
N GLY A 26 2.03 10.56 -6.52
CA GLY A 26 3.05 9.89 -5.72
C GLY A 26 3.95 8.99 -6.56
N ALA A 27 3.36 8.14 -7.41
CA ALA A 27 4.14 7.25 -8.27
C ALA A 27 5.00 8.01 -9.29
N MET A 28 4.50 9.10 -9.88
CA MET A 28 5.28 9.94 -10.80
C MET A 28 6.46 10.61 -10.07
N LEU A 29 6.26 11.08 -8.85
CA LEU A 29 7.33 11.67 -8.04
C LEU A 29 8.40 10.63 -7.71
N LEU A 30 8.00 9.44 -7.26
CA LEU A 30 8.93 8.35 -6.96
C LEU A 30 9.69 7.90 -8.20
N GLN A 31 9.02 7.80 -9.36
CA GLN A 31 9.68 7.50 -10.63
C GLN A 31 10.72 8.56 -10.99
N ALA A 32 10.38 9.84 -10.87
CA ALA A 32 11.32 10.94 -11.14
C ALA A 32 12.54 10.91 -10.18
N MET A 33 12.35 10.49 -8.93
CA MET A 33 13.46 10.28 -7.98
C MET A 33 14.33 9.09 -8.41
N ILE A 34 13.72 7.98 -8.84
CA ILE A 34 14.45 6.82 -9.37
C ILE A 34 15.26 7.20 -10.60
N ASP A 35 14.67 7.93 -11.54
CA ASP A 35 15.33 8.39 -12.76
C ASP A 35 16.51 9.32 -12.46
N ARG A 36 16.43 10.09 -11.39
CA ARG A 36 17.47 11.06 -10.99
C ARG A 36 18.56 10.46 -10.13
N PHE A 37 18.23 9.59 -9.18
CA PHE A 37 19.14 9.10 -8.12
C PHE A 37 19.40 7.60 -8.20
N GLY A 38 18.64 6.86 -9.01
CA GLY A 38 18.62 5.41 -9.03
C GLY A 38 17.73 4.82 -7.93
N SER A 39 17.34 3.55 -8.10
CA SER A 39 16.41 2.85 -7.21
C SER A 39 16.96 2.71 -5.79
N GLU A 40 18.24 2.36 -5.64
CA GLU A 40 18.87 2.13 -4.33
C GLU A 40 18.93 3.41 -3.48
N GLU A 41 19.38 4.51 -4.07
CA GLU A 41 19.49 5.78 -3.35
C GLU A 41 18.09 6.35 -3.03
N THR A 42 17.16 6.25 -3.97
CA THR A 42 15.76 6.62 -3.72
C THR A 42 15.18 5.82 -2.57
N TYR A 43 15.41 4.50 -2.52
CA TYR A 43 14.96 3.66 -1.42
C TYR A 43 15.52 4.13 -0.06
N LYS A 44 16.81 4.43 0.03
CA LYS A 44 17.44 4.96 1.24
C LYS A 44 16.82 6.27 1.70
N ILE A 45 16.52 7.17 0.75
CA ILE A 45 15.90 8.46 1.03
C ILE A 45 14.48 8.29 1.58
N VAL A 46 13.64 7.46 0.95
CA VAL A 46 12.23 7.33 1.33
C VAL A 46 12.01 6.39 2.52
N TYR A 47 12.92 5.44 2.78
CA TYR A 47 12.79 4.41 3.79
C TYR A 47 12.34 4.91 5.17
N PRO A 48 13.02 5.89 5.80
CA PRO A 48 12.64 6.34 7.14
C PRO A 48 11.24 6.98 7.18
N TYR A 49 10.85 7.69 6.12
CA TYR A 49 9.54 8.34 6.03
C TYR A 49 8.41 7.35 5.82
N PHE A 50 8.59 6.41 4.90
CA PHE A 50 7.59 5.38 4.63
C PHE A 50 7.46 4.39 5.77
N LYS A 51 8.57 4.08 6.45
CA LYS A 51 8.52 3.26 7.67
C LYS A 51 7.76 3.95 8.78
N GLN A 52 7.96 5.26 8.98
CA GLN A 52 7.19 6.03 9.95
C GLN A 52 5.70 6.05 9.58
N MET A 53 5.38 6.27 8.31
CA MET A 53 3.99 6.18 7.81
C MET A 53 3.36 4.82 8.14
N GLY A 54 4.10 3.72 7.99
CA GLY A 54 3.64 2.38 8.38
C GLY A 54 3.32 2.27 9.87
N LYS A 55 4.15 2.86 10.74
CA LYS A 55 3.88 2.91 12.19
C LYS A 55 2.62 3.72 12.51
N ASP A 56 2.44 4.85 11.84
CA ASP A 56 1.26 5.70 12.04
C ASP A 56 -0.02 4.98 11.59
N ILE A 57 0.05 4.25 10.47
CA ILE A 57 -1.05 3.38 10.00
C ILE A 57 -1.36 2.29 11.02
N ALA A 58 -0.35 1.59 11.53
CA ALA A 58 -0.52 0.53 12.53
C ALA A 58 -1.18 1.05 13.82
N ALA A 59 -0.90 2.28 14.23
CA ALA A 59 -1.53 2.92 15.37
C ALA A 59 -3.04 3.15 15.22
N LEU A 60 -3.56 3.10 13.99
CA LEU A 60 -5.00 3.19 13.72
C LEU A 60 -5.74 1.86 13.90
N ALA A 61 -5.02 0.73 13.92
CA ALA A 61 -5.61 -0.61 13.95
C ALA A 61 -6.69 -0.79 15.04
N PRO A 62 -6.46 -0.41 16.32
CA PRO A 62 -7.49 -0.55 17.37
C PRO A 62 -8.72 0.34 17.10
N GLN A 63 -8.55 1.50 16.47
CA GLN A 63 -9.65 2.43 16.20
C GLN A 63 -10.62 1.92 15.13
N ILE A 64 -10.15 1.01 14.26
CA ILE A 64 -10.95 0.35 13.22
C ILE A 64 -11.27 -1.10 13.56
N GLY A 65 -11.07 -1.51 14.82
CA GLY A 65 -11.46 -2.83 15.34
C GLY A 65 -10.47 -3.96 15.04
N ILE A 66 -9.25 -3.67 14.60
CA ILE A 66 -8.21 -4.67 14.39
C ILE A 66 -7.39 -4.79 15.66
N THR A 67 -7.46 -5.95 16.35
CA THR A 67 -6.87 -6.16 17.68
C THR A 67 -5.89 -7.33 17.76
N GLY A 68 -5.72 -8.12 16.69
CA GLY A 68 -4.77 -9.24 16.63
C GLY A 68 -3.31 -8.78 16.45
N ASN A 69 -2.39 -9.74 16.54
CA ASN A 69 -0.96 -9.54 16.30
C ASN A 69 -0.35 -10.66 15.42
N ASP A 70 -1.17 -11.30 14.60
CA ASP A 70 -0.85 -12.40 13.69
C ASP A 70 -0.84 -11.92 12.22
N ALA A 71 -0.63 -12.85 11.29
CA ALA A 71 -0.64 -12.57 9.86
C ALA A 71 -1.97 -11.96 9.39
N LEU A 72 -3.09 -12.38 10.01
CA LEU A 72 -4.43 -11.88 9.66
C LEU A 72 -4.60 -10.40 10.05
N ALA A 73 -4.18 -10.02 11.26
CA ALA A 73 -4.24 -8.63 11.73
C ALA A 73 -3.36 -7.71 10.86
N LEU A 74 -2.13 -8.16 10.54
CA LEU A 74 -1.21 -7.44 9.65
C LEU A 74 -1.80 -7.27 8.25
N SER A 75 -2.42 -8.33 7.71
CA SER A 75 -3.08 -8.28 6.41
C SER A 75 -4.32 -7.40 6.43
N ALA A 76 -5.09 -7.42 7.51
CA ALA A 76 -6.31 -6.60 7.63
C ALA A 76 -5.99 -5.11 7.60
N ILE A 77 -4.99 -4.64 8.37
CA ILE A 77 -4.62 -3.21 8.37
C ILE A 77 -4.05 -2.78 7.02
N THR A 78 -3.21 -3.60 6.39
CA THR A 78 -2.71 -3.29 5.04
C THR A 78 -3.82 -3.30 4.01
N HIS A 79 -4.77 -4.25 4.09
CA HIS A 79 -5.90 -4.31 3.17
C HIS A 79 -6.78 -3.05 3.21
N VAL A 80 -7.10 -2.54 4.40
CA VAL A 80 -7.88 -1.30 4.55
C VAL A 80 -7.17 -0.13 3.86
N MET A 81 -5.86 0.01 4.08
CA MET A 81 -5.08 1.09 3.47
C MET A 81 -4.94 0.92 1.95
N GLU A 82 -4.68 -0.29 1.49
CA GLU A 82 -4.52 -0.60 0.08
C GLU A 82 -5.82 -0.39 -0.70
N GLU A 83 -6.96 -0.88 -0.18
CA GLU A 83 -8.25 -0.76 -0.86
C GLU A 83 -8.79 0.66 -0.81
N GLN A 84 -8.80 1.29 0.38
CA GLN A 84 -9.51 2.56 0.59
C GLN A 84 -8.66 3.79 0.28
N VAL A 85 -7.34 3.69 0.32
CA VAL A 85 -6.42 4.82 0.16
C VAL A 85 -5.58 4.74 -1.12
N ILE A 86 -5.16 3.53 -1.53
CA ILE A 86 -4.29 3.35 -2.70
C ILE A 86 -5.06 2.84 -3.93
N GLY A 87 -6.26 2.29 -3.75
CA GLY A 87 -7.07 1.73 -4.82
C GLY A 87 -6.55 0.38 -5.35
N VAL A 88 -6.09 -0.47 -4.44
CA VAL A 88 -5.66 -1.85 -4.74
C VAL A 88 -6.85 -2.79 -4.64
N VAL A 89 -7.21 -3.45 -5.73
CA VAL A 89 -8.32 -4.40 -5.79
C VAL A 89 -7.82 -5.83 -5.60
N GLY A 90 -8.28 -6.47 -4.53
CA GLY A 90 -7.89 -7.85 -4.21
C GLY A 90 -8.43 -8.29 -2.87
N LYS A 91 -8.32 -9.58 -2.57
CA LYS A 91 -8.79 -10.14 -1.29
C LYS A 91 -7.67 -10.89 -0.58
N PRO A 92 -7.49 -10.70 0.73
CA PRO A 92 -6.64 -11.54 1.53
C PRO A 92 -7.31 -12.90 1.76
N GLU A 93 -6.51 -13.97 1.72
CA GLU A 93 -6.90 -15.33 2.03
C GLU A 93 -5.93 -15.88 3.06
N GLU A 94 -6.42 -16.36 4.19
CA GLU A 94 -5.63 -17.09 5.16
C GLU A 94 -5.24 -18.45 4.56
N VAL A 95 -3.94 -18.73 4.52
CA VAL A 95 -3.41 -20.02 4.04
C VAL A 95 -3.15 -20.96 5.22
N ASP A 96 -2.59 -20.39 6.28
CA ASP A 96 -2.40 -21.02 7.57
C ASP A 96 -2.31 -19.90 8.65
N PRO A 97 -2.32 -20.22 9.96
CA PRO A 97 -2.33 -19.20 11.02
C PRO A 97 -1.15 -18.21 11.00
N ASP A 98 -0.03 -18.60 10.41
CA ASP A 98 1.18 -17.80 10.34
C ASP A 98 1.38 -17.15 8.94
N ARG A 99 0.42 -17.34 8.00
CA ARG A 99 0.55 -16.87 6.62
C ARG A 99 -0.78 -16.45 5.99
N VAL A 100 -0.78 -15.21 5.46
CA VAL A 100 -1.89 -14.67 4.66
C VAL A 100 -1.37 -14.22 3.30
N VAL A 101 -2.08 -14.59 2.24
CA VAL A 101 -1.80 -14.19 0.85
C VAL A 101 -2.94 -13.30 0.35
N LYS A 102 -2.62 -12.10 -0.10
CA LYS A 102 -3.56 -11.25 -0.83
C LYS A 102 -3.31 -11.35 -2.33
N ARG A 103 -4.33 -11.79 -3.07
CA ARG A 103 -4.29 -11.79 -4.54
C ARG A 103 -4.90 -10.51 -5.07
N VAL A 104 -4.10 -9.75 -5.78
CA VAL A 104 -4.43 -8.43 -6.31
C VAL A 104 -4.61 -8.52 -7.82
N THR A 105 -5.79 -8.13 -8.30
CA THR A 105 -6.15 -8.16 -9.72
C THR A 105 -6.00 -6.82 -10.42
N SER A 106 -5.97 -5.72 -9.65
CA SER A 106 -5.77 -4.36 -10.17
C SER A 106 -5.14 -3.47 -9.09
N CYS A 107 -4.28 -2.57 -9.51
CA CYS A 107 -3.59 -1.64 -8.63
C CYS A 107 -3.32 -0.32 -9.38
N SER A 108 -3.46 0.80 -8.69
CA SER A 108 -3.12 2.12 -9.25
C SER A 108 -1.66 2.24 -9.71
N LEU A 109 -0.77 1.38 -9.19
CA LEU A 109 0.65 1.33 -9.52
C LEU A 109 1.02 0.29 -10.59
N GLN A 110 0.07 -0.49 -11.09
CA GLN A 110 0.35 -1.63 -12.00
C GLN A 110 1.07 -1.25 -13.31
N ASN A 111 0.98 0.01 -13.73
CA ASN A 111 1.63 0.52 -14.94
C ASN A 111 3.00 1.18 -14.68
N TYR A 112 3.49 1.13 -13.44
CA TYR A 112 4.82 1.62 -13.07
C TYR A 112 5.81 0.46 -12.95
N PRO A 113 7.13 0.72 -13.11
CA PRO A 113 8.15 -0.30 -12.88
C PRO A 113 8.08 -0.90 -11.47
N MET A 114 8.55 -2.15 -11.32
CA MET A 114 8.60 -2.83 -10.03
C MET A 114 9.38 -2.05 -8.97
N ASP A 115 10.37 -1.26 -9.38
CA ASP A 115 11.16 -0.41 -8.49
C ASP A 115 10.29 0.58 -7.73
N VAL A 116 9.26 1.16 -8.37
CA VAL A 116 8.28 2.03 -7.68
C VAL A 116 7.49 1.22 -6.64
N CYS A 117 7.06 0.00 -6.98
CA CYS A 117 6.35 -0.87 -6.03
C CYS A 117 7.22 -1.22 -4.81
N ASN A 118 8.50 -1.51 -5.03
CA ASN A 118 9.44 -1.85 -3.96
C ASN A 118 9.66 -0.71 -2.96
N LEU A 119 9.46 0.55 -3.36
CA LEU A 119 9.57 1.69 -2.45
C LEU A 119 8.49 1.70 -1.35
N PHE A 120 7.41 0.93 -1.49
CA PHE A 120 6.36 0.81 -0.48
C PHE A 120 6.63 -0.26 0.59
N GLN A 121 7.66 -1.12 0.40
CA GLN A 121 8.08 -2.13 1.38
C GLN A 121 8.27 -1.54 2.79
N PRO A 122 8.92 -0.39 2.99
CA PRO A 122 9.13 0.19 4.32
C PRO A 122 7.83 0.48 5.09
N ILE A 123 6.71 0.73 4.41
CA ILE A 123 5.41 0.90 5.07
C ILE A 123 5.02 -0.40 5.78
N CYS A 124 5.15 -1.53 5.11
CA CYS A 124 4.87 -2.83 5.69
C CYS A 124 5.85 -3.17 6.84
N ASP A 125 7.13 -2.80 6.69
CA ASP A 125 8.12 -2.93 7.78
C ASP A 125 7.73 -2.12 9.01
N GLY A 126 7.22 -0.91 8.83
CA GLY A 126 6.70 -0.05 9.90
C GLY A 126 5.47 -0.65 10.58
N ILE A 127 4.54 -1.20 9.81
CA ILE A 127 3.34 -1.88 10.33
C ILE A 127 3.77 -3.11 11.16
N ALA A 128 4.67 -3.94 10.63
CA ALA A 128 5.18 -5.11 11.35
C ALA A 128 5.88 -4.72 12.65
N GLU A 129 6.70 -3.68 12.64
CA GLU A 129 7.42 -3.23 13.85
C GLU A 129 6.48 -2.89 15.02
N VAL A 130 5.30 -2.34 14.72
CA VAL A 130 4.32 -1.95 15.75
C VAL A 130 3.43 -3.12 16.16
N ILE A 131 2.92 -3.90 15.21
CA ILE A 131 1.95 -4.96 15.48
C ILE A 131 2.67 -6.24 15.91
N ASN A 132 3.59 -6.76 15.11
CA ASN A 132 4.40 -7.93 15.43
C ASN A 132 5.65 -8.02 14.54
N PRO A 133 6.85 -7.70 15.07
CA PRO A 133 8.09 -7.75 14.30
C PRO A 133 8.53 -9.18 13.91
N GLY A 134 7.84 -10.23 14.42
CA GLY A 134 8.06 -11.62 14.02
C GLY A 134 7.55 -11.96 12.62
N TYR A 135 6.90 -11.02 11.94
CA TYR A 135 6.39 -11.20 10.58
C TYR A 135 7.17 -10.38 9.57
N LYS A 136 7.07 -10.79 8.30
CA LYS A 136 7.58 -10.08 7.12
C LYS A 136 6.49 -9.97 6.07
N TRP A 137 6.55 -8.92 5.27
CA TRP A 137 5.75 -8.75 4.07
C TRP A 137 6.62 -8.84 2.84
N TYR A 138 6.12 -9.44 1.75
CA TYR A 138 6.83 -9.51 0.48
C TYR A 138 5.88 -9.80 -0.68
N ILE A 139 6.37 -9.61 -1.92
CA ILE A 139 5.65 -9.84 -3.18
C ILE A 139 6.26 -11.05 -3.89
N THR A 140 5.44 -12.03 -4.27
CA THR A 140 5.86 -13.21 -5.04
C THR A 140 5.53 -13.12 -6.51
N LYS A 141 4.38 -12.52 -6.86
CA LYS A 141 3.96 -12.23 -8.23
C LYS A 141 3.65 -10.74 -8.36
N ALA A 142 3.94 -10.15 -9.51
CA ALA A 142 3.71 -8.73 -9.74
C ALA A 142 3.29 -8.45 -11.19
N ILE A 143 2.15 -7.78 -11.37
CA ILE A 143 1.68 -7.32 -12.69
C ILE A 143 2.76 -6.52 -13.42
N PRO A 144 3.53 -5.60 -12.77
CA PRO A 144 4.64 -4.91 -13.43
C PRO A 144 5.77 -5.81 -13.95
N LYS A 145 5.84 -7.07 -13.51
CA LYS A 145 6.79 -8.09 -14.02
C LYS A 145 6.21 -8.97 -15.12
N GLY A 146 4.94 -8.76 -15.48
CA GLY A 146 4.23 -9.55 -16.47
C GLY A 146 3.39 -10.69 -15.90
N ASP A 147 3.27 -10.81 -14.59
CA ASP A 147 2.36 -11.77 -13.97
C ASP A 147 0.89 -11.33 -14.16
N PRO A 148 -0.08 -12.25 -14.21
CA PRO A 148 -1.49 -11.92 -14.37
C PRO A 148 -2.10 -11.25 -13.14
N ILE A 149 -1.47 -11.39 -11.98
CA ILE A 149 -1.88 -10.83 -10.67
C ILE A 149 -0.64 -10.44 -9.86
N CYS A 150 -0.83 -9.61 -8.82
CA CYS A 150 0.16 -9.52 -7.75
C CYS A 150 -0.21 -10.46 -6.59
N GLU A 151 0.78 -11.02 -5.90
CA GLU A 151 0.59 -11.73 -4.63
C GLU A 151 1.39 -11.03 -3.54
N PHE A 152 0.69 -10.47 -2.56
CA PHE A 152 1.24 -9.83 -1.37
C PHE A 152 1.11 -10.79 -0.20
N ILE A 153 2.20 -11.04 0.50
CA ILE A 153 2.26 -12.08 1.53
C ILE A 153 2.71 -11.49 2.86
N TRP A 154 1.92 -11.73 3.89
CA TRP A 154 2.36 -11.67 5.27
C TRP A 154 2.70 -13.07 5.76
N GLU A 155 3.89 -13.26 6.31
CA GLU A 155 4.38 -14.55 6.78
C GLU A 155 5.28 -14.38 8.00
N LYS A 156 5.19 -15.30 8.94
CA LYS A 156 6.08 -15.39 10.09
C LYS A 156 7.52 -15.66 9.64
N LYS A 157 8.48 -15.02 10.29
CA LYS A 157 9.91 -15.16 10.01
C LYS A 157 10.45 -16.49 10.46
#